data_dc422b0a92ae249c989c591308a4c4cb
#
_entry.id   dc422b0a92ae249c989c591308a4c4cb
#
_cell.length_a   1.000
_cell.length_b   1.000
_cell.length_c   1.000
_cell.angle_alpha   90.00
_cell.angle_beta   90.00
_cell.angle_gamma   90.00
#
_symmetry.space_group_name_H-M   'P 1'
#
loop_
_entity.id
_entity.type
_entity.pdbx_description
1 polymer ?
#
loop_
_entity_poly.entity_id
_entity_poly.type
_entity_poly.pdbx_seq_one_letter_code
_entity_poly.pdbx_strand_id
1 'polypeptide(L)'
;MLATGYGEQAALQTIKAANVDSEMGRVVVACVNSPASTTLSGDEPAVLYISEMLRSAGVFTRKLKVETAYHSHHMENVASSYLKSLQGLSSTEIRSDVEFHSSVTGRRKTSDFGPAYWVENLVSQV
;
A
#
# COMPACT_ATOMS: atom_id res chain seq x y z
N MET A 1 1.35 -9.77 1.19
CA MET A 1 2.24 -8.61 0.98
C MET A 1 3.69 -9.06 0.84
N LEU A 2 4.50 -8.35 0.04
CA LEU A 2 5.88 -8.70 -0.31
C LEU A 2 6.77 -7.45 -0.26
N ALA A 3 7.76 -7.41 0.61
CA ALA A 3 8.80 -6.40 0.55
C ALA A 3 9.79 -6.74 -0.57
N THR A 4 10.23 -5.74 -1.33
CA THR A 4 11.18 -5.90 -2.45
C THR A 4 12.28 -4.84 -2.43
N GLY A 5 13.47 -5.21 -2.92
CA GLY A 5 14.62 -4.32 -3.10
C GLY A 5 14.53 -3.47 -4.36
N TYR A 6 13.34 -3.22 -4.89
CA TYR A 6 13.11 -2.31 -6.01
C TYR A 6 12.42 -1.02 -5.55
N GLY A 7 12.82 0.10 -6.14
CA GLY A 7 12.06 1.34 -6.06
C GLY A 7 10.78 1.27 -6.90
N GLU A 8 9.93 2.27 -6.75
CA GLU A 8 8.58 2.30 -7.31
C GLU A 8 8.53 2.00 -8.81
N GLN A 9 9.35 2.67 -9.61
CA GLN A 9 9.36 2.50 -11.07
C GLN A 9 9.69 1.06 -11.49
N ALA A 10 10.72 0.47 -10.90
CA ALA A 10 11.12 -0.91 -11.19
C ALA A 10 10.05 -1.91 -10.73
N ALA A 11 9.43 -1.67 -9.58
CA ALA A 11 8.33 -2.48 -9.08
C ALA A 11 7.10 -2.44 -10.01
N LEU A 12 6.70 -1.25 -10.48
CA LEU A 12 5.60 -1.09 -11.45
C LEU A 12 5.90 -1.78 -12.78
N GLN A 13 7.15 -1.66 -13.27
CA GLN A 13 7.58 -2.37 -14.49
C GLN A 13 7.53 -3.88 -14.31
N THR A 14 7.93 -4.38 -13.13
CA THR A 14 7.86 -5.81 -12.82
C THR A 14 6.42 -6.31 -12.79
N ILE A 15 5.51 -5.59 -12.14
CA ILE A 15 4.07 -5.94 -12.10
C ILE A 15 3.52 -5.98 -13.53
N LYS A 16 3.85 -5.00 -14.37
CA LYS A 16 3.42 -4.95 -15.76
C LYS A 16 4.00 -6.10 -16.59
N ALA A 17 5.30 -6.39 -16.43
CA ALA A 17 5.98 -7.46 -17.14
C ALA A 17 5.51 -8.86 -16.71
N ALA A 18 5.12 -9.02 -15.45
CA ALA A 18 4.54 -10.26 -14.94
C ALA A 18 3.25 -10.63 -15.67
N ASN A 19 2.54 -9.64 -16.23
CA ASN A 19 1.31 -9.83 -17.00
C ASN A 19 0.37 -10.84 -16.32
N VAL A 20 0.17 -10.64 -15.02
CA VAL A 20 -0.64 -11.54 -14.19
C VAL A 20 -2.06 -11.56 -14.76
N ASP A 21 -2.56 -12.74 -15.05
CA ASP A 21 -3.91 -12.92 -15.58
C ASP A 21 -4.99 -12.79 -14.49
N SER A 22 -6.23 -12.79 -14.90
CA SER A 22 -7.37 -12.66 -13.99
C SER A 22 -7.53 -13.84 -13.04
N GLU A 23 -6.94 -15.00 -13.34
CA GLU A 23 -7.00 -16.19 -12.47
C GLU A 23 -6.02 -16.08 -11.30
N MET A 24 -4.85 -15.50 -11.54
CA MET A 24 -3.89 -15.23 -10.48
C MET A 24 -4.26 -14.01 -9.62
N GLY A 25 -5.08 -13.10 -10.16
CA GLY A 25 -5.55 -11.92 -9.46
C GLY A 25 -4.72 -10.66 -9.73
N ARG A 26 -4.62 -9.75 -8.78
CA ARG A 26 -4.07 -8.41 -8.93
C ARG A 26 -3.02 -8.09 -7.86
N VAL A 27 -1.96 -7.40 -8.27
CA VAL A 27 -0.92 -6.85 -7.37
C VAL A 27 -0.74 -5.36 -7.62
N VAL A 28 -0.51 -4.62 -6.57
CA VAL A 28 -0.23 -3.18 -6.59
C VAL A 28 1.02 -2.86 -5.78
N VAL A 29 1.62 -1.71 -6.04
CA VAL A 29 2.60 -1.11 -5.13
C VAL A 29 1.81 -0.51 -3.96
N ALA A 30 1.96 -1.09 -2.78
CA ALA A 30 1.26 -0.66 -1.57
C ALA A 30 2.00 0.46 -0.83
N CYS A 31 3.32 0.32 -0.72
CA CYS A 31 4.14 1.31 -0.01
C CYS A 31 5.43 1.60 -0.78
N VAL A 32 5.80 2.88 -0.83
CA VAL A 32 7.12 3.33 -1.30
C VAL A 32 7.97 3.66 -0.07
N ASN A 33 8.75 2.69 0.40
CA ASN A 33 9.49 2.81 1.65
C ASN A 33 10.78 3.65 1.48
N SER A 34 11.39 3.58 0.30
CA SER A 34 12.56 4.38 -0.07
C SER A 34 12.76 4.33 -1.61
N PRO A 35 13.69 5.12 -2.17
CA PRO A 35 14.00 5.04 -3.60
C PRO A 35 14.40 3.65 -4.11
N ALA A 36 14.80 2.73 -3.23
CA ALA A 36 15.25 1.38 -3.55
C ALA A 36 14.44 0.29 -2.82
N SER A 37 13.29 0.62 -2.24
CA SER A 37 12.47 -0.35 -1.51
C SER A 37 11.00 -0.04 -1.60
N THR A 38 10.21 -1.03 -1.99
CA THR A 38 8.75 -0.98 -2.02
C THR A 38 8.14 -2.20 -1.35
N THR A 39 6.86 -2.09 -1.02
CA THR A 39 6.04 -3.22 -0.61
C THR A 39 4.93 -3.43 -1.64
N LEU A 40 4.83 -4.63 -2.17
CA LEU A 40 3.75 -5.07 -3.04
C LEU A 40 2.62 -5.69 -2.21
N SER A 41 1.38 -5.49 -2.63
CA SER A 41 0.19 -6.03 -1.96
C SER A 41 -0.85 -6.48 -2.99
N GLY A 42 -1.62 -7.51 -2.68
CA GLY A 42 -2.65 -8.03 -3.56
C GLY A 42 -2.94 -9.51 -3.32
N ASP A 43 -3.46 -10.15 -4.35
CA ASP A 43 -3.84 -11.55 -4.32
C ASP A 43 -2.62 -12.46 -4.16
N GLU A 44 -2.74 -13.45 -3.28
CA GLU A 44 -1.59 -14.27 -2.91
C GLU A 44 -0.93 -15.00 -4.09
N PRO A 45 -1.66 -15.63 -5.02
CA PRO A 45 -1.03 -16.30 -6.16
C PRO A 45 -0.18 -15.34 -6.99
N ALA A 46 -0.71 -14.15 -7.28
CA ALA A 46 0.00 -13.12 -8.05
C ALA A 46 1.23 -12.58 -7.31
N VAL A 47 1.12 -12.36 -6.00
CA VAL A 47 2.25 -11.93 -5.15
C VAL A 47 3.35 -12.98 -5.10
N LEU A 48 3.00 -14.26 -5.01
CA LEU A 48 3.97 -15.37 -5.00
C LEU A 48 4.66 -15.51 -6.35
N TYR A 49 3.93 -15.39 -7.45
CA TYR A 49 4.50 -15.42 -8.80
C TYR A 49 5.53 -14.30 -9.02
N ILE A 50 5.19 -13.06 -8.66
CA ILE A 50 6.11 -11.93 -8.73
C ILE A 50 7.32 -12.13 -7.80
N SER A 51 7.10 -12.69 -6.61
CA SER A 51 8.20 -13.00 -5.68
C SER A 51 9.23 -13.94 -6.31
N GLU A 52 8.78 -14.95 -7.03
CA GLU A 52 9.68 -15.91 -7.69
C GLU A 52 10.43 -15.28 -8.87
N MET A 53 9.74 -14.46 -9.68
CA MET A 53 10.38 -13.70 -10.76
C MET A 53 11.52 -12.80 -10.22
N LEU A 54 11.24 -12.05 -9.16
CA LEU A 54 12.22 -11.15 -8.53
C LEU A 54 13.39 -11.92 -7.93
N ARG A 55 13.11 -13.04 -7.27
CA ARG A 55 14.16 -13.91 -6.69
C ARG A 55 15.06 -14.49 -7.77
N SER A 56 14.50 -14.96 -8.88
CA SER A 56 15.24 -15.48 -10.02
C SER A 56 16.11 -14.41 -10.69
N ALA A 57 15.70 -13.14 -10.59
CA ALA A 57 16.48 -11.99 -11.04
C ALA A 57 17.52 -11.51 -9.99
N GLY A 58 17.69 -12.20 -8.87
CA GLY A 58 18.62 -11.83 -7.81
C GLY A 58 18.18 -10.62 -6.96
N VAL A 59 16.91 -10.24 -7.03
CA VAL A 59 16.37 -9.10 -6.29
C VAL A 59 15.91 -9.55 -4.91
N PHE A 60 16.23 -8.77 -3.90
CA PHE A 60 15.74 -9.03 -2.54
C PHE A 60 14.21 -9.07 -2.50
N THR A 61 13.67 -10.13 -1.91
CA THR A 61 12.23 -10.27 -1.62
C THR A 61 12.00 -10.89 -0.26
N ARG A 62 10.97 -10.42 0.45
CA ARG A 62 10.54 -10.99 1.71
C ARG A 62 9.01 -10.95 1.83
N LYS A 63 8.36 -12.12 1.85
CA LYS A 63 6.94 -12.21 2.19
C LYS A 63 6.73 -11.72 3.62
N LEU A 64 5.81 -10.79 3.81
CA LEU A 64 5.44 -10.29 5.13
C LEU A 64 4.54 -11.29 5.85
N LYS A 65 4.69 -11.37 7.17
CA LYS A 65 3.86 -12.24 8.02
C LYS A 65 2.54 -11.54 8.37
N VAL A 66 1.76 -11.23 7.35
CA VAL A 66 0.43 -10.63 7.47
C VAL A 66 -0.55 -11.41 6.60
N GLU A 67 -1.77 -11.56 7.06
CA GLU A 67 -2.85 -12.28 6.35
C GLU A 67 -3.69 -11.34 5.47
N THR A 68 -3.52 -10.04 5.64
CA THR A 68 -4.31 -9.00 4.95
C THR A 68 -3.45 -8.26 3.95
N ALA A 69 -4.01 -8.01 2.76
CA ALA A 69 -3.38 -7.24 1.69
C ALA A 69 -3.67 -5.75 1.87
N TYR A 70 -3.08 -5.12 2.89
CA TYR A 70 -3.22 -3.68 3.15
C TYR A 70 -2.80 -2.85 1.93
N HIS A 71 -3.38 -1.67 1.81
CA HIS A 71 -3.09 -0.70 0.73
C HIS A 71 -3.30 -1.29 -0.67
N SER A 72 -4.34 -2.12 -0.83
CA SER A 72 -4.73 -2.74 -2.10
C SER A 72 -6.25 -2.74 -2.25
N HIS A 73 -6.71 -3.23 -3.40
CA HIS A 73 -8.14 -3.43 -3.67
C HIS A 73 -8.86 -4.28 -2.62
N HIS A 74 -8.17 -5.13 -1.86
CA HIS A 74 -8.78 -5.87 -0.74
C HIS A 74 -9.35 -4.94 0.33
N MET A 75 -8.74 -3.77 0.53
CA MET A 75 -9.20 -2.81 1.54
C MET A 75 -10.48 -2.08 1.13
N GLU A 76 -10.81 -2.06 -0.15
CA GLU A 76 -12.09 -1.50 -0.64
C GLU A 76 -13.29 -2.23 -0.02
N ASN A 77 -13.17 -3.55 0.21
CA ASN A 77 -14.22 -4.37 0.80
C ASN A 77 -14.59 -3.97 2.24
N VAL A 78 -13.66 -3.38 2.97
CA VAL A 78 -13.86 -2.96 4.37
C VAL A 78 -13.96 -1.44 4.52
N ALA A 79 -13.73 -0.68 3.46
CA ALA A 79 -13.70 0.78 3.48
C ALA A 79 -14.99 1.40 4.06
N SER A 80 -16.15 0.89 3.63
CA SER A 80 -17.46 1.39 4.10
C SER A 80 -17.71 1.12 5.59
N SER A 81 -17.33 -0.06 6.08
CA SER A 81 -17.48 -0.39 7.51
C SER A 81 -16.48 0.38 8.37
N TYR A 82 -15.27 0.55 7.86
CA TYR A 82 -14.25 1.36 8.50
C TYR A 82 -14.66 2.84 8.59
N LEU A 83 -15.18 3.41 7.50
CA LEU A 83 -15.74 4.76 7.50
C LEU A 83 -16.81 4.94 8.58
N LYS A 84 -17.74 3.97 8.68
CA LYS A 84 -18.80 3.98 9.70
C LYS A 84 -18.24 3.93 11.12
N SER A 85 -17.21 3.12 11.37
CA SER A 85 -16.58 3.01 12.69
C SER A 85 -15.88 4.29 13.13
N LEU A 86 -15.51 5.15 12.19
CA LEU A 86 -14.83 6.42 12.42
C LEU A 86 -15.79 7.62 12.53
N GLN A 87 -17.12 7.44 12.42
CA GLN A 87 -18.09 8.56 12.38
C GLN A 87 -18.05 9.47 13.62
N GLY A 88 -17.54 9.01 14.75
CA GLY A 88 -17.33 9.84 15.96
C GLY A 88 -16.00 10.59 15.99
N LEU A 89 -15.13 10.40 15.00
CA LEU A 89 -13.83 11.05 14.94
C LEU A 89 -13.97 12.48 14.45
N SER A 90 -13.72 13.44 15.34
CA SER A 90 -13.60 14.84 14.95
C SER A 90 -12.20 15.16 14.46
N SER A 91 -12.12 15.85 13.33
CA SER A 91 -10.85 16.40 12.85
C SER A 91 -10.44 17.54 13.76
N THR A 92 -9.26 17.43 14.37
CA THR A 92 -8.64 18.54 15.11
C THR A 92 -7.46 19.07 14.30
N GLU A 93 -7.17 20.36 14.47
CA GLU A 93 -5.94 20.94 13.94
C GLU A 93 -4.71 20.35 14.63
N ILE A 94 -3.63 20.20 13.88
CA ILE A 94 -2.35 19.80 14.46
C ILE A 94 -1.82 20.95 15.32
N ARG A 95 -1.28 20.61 16.48
CA ARG A 95 -0.54 21.55 17.33
C ARG A 95 0.58 22.21 16.52
N SER A 96 0.83 23.49 16.78
CA SER A 96 1.82 24.29 16.04
C SER A 96 3.27 23.81 16.18
N ASP A 97 3.54 23.01 17.22
CA ASP A 97 4.84 22.40 17.50
C ASP A 97 5.02 21.00 16.89
N VAL A 98 4.05 20.50 16.11
CA VAL A 98 4.06 19.19 15.46
C VAL A 98 4.03 19.36 13.94
N GLU A 99 4.93 18.73 13.23
CA GLU A 99 4.83 18.56 11.78
C GLU A 99 4.30 17.16 11.45
N PHE A 100 3.22 17.12 10.66
CA PHE A 100 2.67 15.88 10.14
C PHE A 100 2.80 15.84 8.60
N HIS A 101 3.44 14.80 8.10
CA HIS A 101 3.52 14.50 6.68
C HIS A 101 2.62 13.32 6.36
N SER A 102 1.65 13.55 5.47
CA SER A 102 0.73 12.50 5.05
C SER A 102 1.43 11.47 4.17
N SER A 103 1.37 10.20 4.55
CA SER A 103 1.85 9.10 3.72
C SER A 103 1.01 8.90 2.44
N VAL A 104 -0.24 9.37 2.43
CA VAL A 104 -1.10 9.33 1.23
C VAL A 104 -0.63 10.30 0.16
N THR A 105 -0.18 11.49 0.55
CA THR A 105 0.16 12.56 -0.39
C THR A 105 1.65 12.86 -0.48
N GLY A 106 2.45 12.34 0.45
CA GLY A 106 3.87 12.70 0.59
C GLY A 106 4.11 14.16 0.99
N ARG A 107 3.07 14.88 1.44
CA ARG A 107 3.12 16.32 1.73
C ARG A 107 2.73 16.63 3.16
N ARG A 108 3.17 17.79 3.64
CA ARG A 108 2.72 18.32 4.94
C ARG A 108 1.20 18.51 4.91
N LYS A 109 0.54 18.04 5.97
CA LYS A 109 -0.91 18.16 6.17
C LYS A 109 -1.16 18.75 7.55
N THR A 110 -2.01 19.75 7.63
CA THR A 110 -2.28 20.50 8.86
C THR A 110 -3.73 20.39 9.35
N SER A 111 -4.64 19.95 8.49
CA SER A 111 -6.09 19.84 8.77
C SER A 111 -6.70 18.63 8.09
N ASP A 112 -8.00 18.43 8.28
CA ASP A 112 -8.81 17.40 7.60
C ASP A 112 -8.36 15.96 7.88
N PHE A 113 -8.17 15.65 9.17
CA PHE A 113 -7.86 14.30 9.67
C PHE A 113 -9.14 13.52 10.02
N GLY A 114 -10.24 13.84 9.36
CA GLY A 114 -11.52 13.16 9.56
C GLY A 114 -11.56 11.75 8.98
N PRO A 115 -12.71 11.06 9.14
CA PRO A 115 -12.90 9.67 8.71
C PRO A 115 -12.47 9.39 7.26
N ALA A 116 -12.76 10.30 6.33
CA ALA A 116 -12.41 10.13 4.92
C ALA A 116 -10.90 10.00 4.69
N TYR A 117 -10.08 10.81 5.39
CA TYR A 117 -8.63 10.74 5.30
C TYR A 117 -8.09 9.36 5.72
N TRP A 118 -8.62 8.81 6.81
CA TRP A 118 -8.17 7.51 7.31
C TRP A 118 -8.60 6.35 6.42
N VAL A 119 -9.77 6.45 5.78
CA VAL A 119 -10.19 5.49 4.75
C VAL A 119 -9.29 5.59 3.53
N GLU A 120 -8.99 6.80 3.06
CA GLU A 120 -8.05 7.01 1.96
C GLU A 120 -6.66 6.42 2.28
N ASN A 121 -6.16 6.64 3.51
CA ASN A 121 -4.90 6.04 3.96
C ASN A 121 -4.93 4.50 3.95
N LEU A 122 -6.07 3.89 4.31
CA LEU A 122 -6.21 2.43 4.32
C LEU A 122 -6.15 1.82 2.92
N VAL A 123 -6.77 2.45 1.93
CA VAL A 123 -6.94 1.88 0.59
C VAL A 123 -5.85 2.32 -0.39
N SER A 124 -5.24 3.47 -0.19
CA SER A 124 -4.27 4.05 -1.12
C SER A 124 -2.85 3.53 -0.89
N GLN A 125 -2.03 3.68 -1.92
CA GLN A 125 -0.59 3.58 -1.81
C GLN A 125 -0.07 4.62 -0.79
N VAL A 126 0.91 4.26 0.01
CA VAL A 126 1.55 5.08 1.05
C VAL A 126 3.08 5.08 0.93
#